data_84a9125fa4cd4b8c080376c1baac0f79
#
_entry.id   84a9125fa4cd4b8c080376c1baac0f79
#
_cell.length_a   1.000
_cell.length_b   1.000
_cell.length_c   1.000
_cell.angle_alpha   90.00
_cell.angle_beta   90.00
_cell.angle_gamma   90.00
#
_symmetry.space_group_name_H-M   'P 1'
#
loop_
_entity.id
_entity.type
_entity.pdbx_description
1 polymer ?
#
loop_
_entity_poly.entity_id
_entity_poly.type
_entity_poly.pdbx_seq_one_letter_code
_entity_poly.pdbx_strand_id
1 'polypeptide(L)'
;HVRSRRQRQMCIRDRYDTIFYRAGNDNDDIQGLVMARCKKQIQNGHTQYAFINATPVTTKRDRILLDDITELIHSSLKLSDFQQDLNPDYPSKRFVYGYAHDKEIYSLEVEGQKPDGVIEINVYDRVMYLWYYNDLQSNKRGDCLSYSVDVPK
;
A
#
# COMPACT_ATOMS: atom_id res chain seq x y z
N HIS A 1 -4.68 -21.86 8.79
CA HIS A 1 -3.60 -20.95 9.15
C HIS A 1 -2.61 -20.76 8.00
N VAL A 2 -3.03 -20.03 7.01
CA VAL A 2 -2.11 -19.72 5.90
C VAL A 2 -1.20 -18.60 6.35
N ARG A 3 -0.08 -18.98 6.91
CA ARG A 3 1.02 -18.03 7.02
C ARG A 3 1.44 -17.69 5.59
N SER A 4 1.12 -16.50 5.19
CA SER A 4 1.63 -15.97 3.94
C SER A 4 3.16 -15.97 4.01
N ARG A 5 3.81 -16.91 3.34
CA ARG A 5 5.26 -16.90 3.11
C ARG A 5 5.69 -15.67 2.29
N ARG A 6 4.76 -14.80 1.95
CA ARG A 6 4.94 -13.62 1.12
C ARG A 6 4.67 -12.31 1.88
N GLN A 7 4.76 -12.35 3.19
CA GLN A 7 4.77 -11.14 4.00
C GLN A 7 5.95 -10.27 3.60
N ARG A 8 5.67 -9.05 3.14
CA ARG A 8 6.70 -8.08 2.86
C ARG A 8 6.57 -6.94 3.86
N GLN A 9 7.61 -6.78 4.62
CA GLN A 9 7.70 -5.73 5.60
C GLN A 9 8.31 -4.50 4.95
N MET A 10 7.65 -3.37 5.11
CA MET A 10 8.21 -2.07 4.83
C MET A 10 8.70 -1.46 6.14
N CYS A 11 10.01 -1.29 6.27
CA CYS A 11 10.56 -0.55 7.40
C CYS A 11 10.39 0.94 7.18
N ILE A 12 9.48 1.53 7.94
CA ILE A 12 9.55 2.97 8.23
C ILE A 12 10.59 3.09 9.34
N ARG A 13 11.57 3.95 9.16
CA ARG A 13 12.74 4.07 10.05
C ARG A 13 12.42 4.39 11.51
N ASP A 14 11.15 4.47 11.87
CA ASP A 14 10.68 4.81 13.21
C ASP A 14 10.09 3.61 13.95
N ARG A 15 9.33 3.91 15.00
CA ARG A 15 8.71 2.95 15.91
C ARG A 15 7.60 2.10 15.29
N TYR A 16 7.26 2.33 14.03
CA TYR A 16 6.14 1.68 13.36
C TYR A 16 6.59 1.02 12.07
N ASP A 17 6.06 -0.16 11.84
CA ASP A 17 6.25 -0.89 10.58
C ASP A 17 4.90 -1.10 9.90
N THR A 18 4.93 -1.11 8.59
CA THR A 18 3.79 -1.48 7.75
C THR A 18 4.07 -2.82 7.10
N ILE A 19 3.12 -3.72 7.26
CA ILE A 19 3.20 -5.07 6.71
C ILE A 19 2.07 -5.22 5.70
N PHE A 20 2.40 -5.62 4.48
CA PHE A 20 1.42 -6.01 3.48
C PHE A 20 1.41 -7.52 3.34
N TYR A 21 0.25 -8.12 3.39
CA TYR A 21 0.11 -9.56 3.25
C TYR A 21 -1.14 -9.93 2.45
N ARG A 22 -1.03 -11.07 1.79
CA ARG A 22 -2.19 -11.66 1.09
C ARG A 22 -3.05 -12.42 2.10
N ALA A 23 -4.34 -12.13 2.08
CA ALA A 23 -5.36 -12.86 2.82
C ALA A 23 -6.21 -13.73 1.88
N GLY A 24 -6.75 -14.81 2.41
CA GLY A 24 -7.56 -15.76 1.66
C GLY A 24 -6.75 -16.91 1.05
N ASN A 25 -7.46 -17.91 0.56
CA ASN A 25 -6.92 -19.09 -0.13
C ASN A 25 -7.10 -18.93 -1.64
N ASP A 26 -6.35 -19.74 -2.42
CA ASP A 26 -6.45 -19.70 -3.88
C ASP A 26 -7.83 -20.06 -4.41
N ASN A 27 -8.63 -20.79 -3.63
CA ASN A 27 -10.00 -21.20 -3.97
C ASN A 27 -11.08 -20.28 -3.39
N ASP A 28 -10.70 -19.25 -2.62
CA ASP A 28 -11.66 -18.32 -2.04
C ASP A 28 -12.10 -17.28 -3.05
N ASP A 29 -13.40 -17.00 -3.10
CA ASP A 29 -13.94 -15.86 -3.84
C ASP A 29 -13.47 -14.52 -3.27
N ILE A 30 -12.93 -14.55 -2.06
CA ILE A 30 -12.40 -13.40 -1.37
C ILE A 30 -10.91 -13.60 -1.11
N GLN A 31 -10.12 -13.26 -2.08
CA GLN A 31 -8.70 -13.01 -1.87
C GLN A 31 -8.47 -11.51 -1.79
N GLY A 32 -7.43 -11.13 -1.10
CA GLY A 32 -7.12 -9.71 -1.04
C GLY A 32 -5.74 -9.43 -0.49
N LEU A 33 -5.35 -8.21 -0.68
CA LEU A 33 -4.19 -7.62 -0.02
C LEU A 33 -4.66 -6.85 1.20
N VAL A 34 -3.98 -7.06 2.31
CA VAL A 34 -4.24 -6.38 3.58
C VAL A 34 -2.99 -5.63 4.00
N MET A 35 -3.17 -4.41 4.47
CA MET A 35 -2.12 -3.62 5.10
C MET A 35 -2.34 -3.63 6.60
N ALA A 36 -1.31 -4.00 7.35
CA ALA A 36 -1.30 -3.92 8.81
C ALA A 36 -0.24 -2.93 9.30
N ARG A 37 -0.60 -2.15 10.31
CA ARG A 37 0.32 -1.27 11.02
C ARG A 37 0.65 -1.89 12.37
N CYS A 38 1.94 -1.96 12.66
CA CYS A 38 2.47 -2.51 13.89
C CYS A 38 3.41 -1.53 14.56
N LYS A 39 3.35 -1.46 15.88
CA LYS A 39 4.31 -0.71 16.69
C LYS A 39 5.50 -1.61 17.00
N LYS A 40 6.68 -1.13 16.68
CA LYS A 40 7.93 -1.80 17.02
C LYS A 40 8.30 -1.53 18.47
N GLN A 41 8.59 -2.58 19.20
CA GLN A 41 9.00 -2.51 20.60
C GLN A 41 10.24 -3.35 20.81
N ILE A 42 11.15 -2.88 21.66
CA ILE A 42 12.32 -3.65 22.06
C ILE A 42 12.13 -4.04 23.52
N GLN A 43 12.05 -5.35 23.78
CA GLN A 43 11.95 -5.92 25.12
C GLN A 43 13.03 -6.99 25.30
N ASN A 44 13.81 -6.87 26.36
CA ASN A 44 14.88 -7.83 26.69
C ASN A 44 15.87 -8.10 25.53
N GLY A 45 16.19 -7.06 24.75
CA GLY A 45 17.06 -7.18 23.57
C GLY A 45 16.39 -7.81 22.34
N HIS A 46 15.11 -8.14 22.41
CA HIS A 46 14.35 -8.69 21.29
C HIS A 46 13.39 -7.65 20.69
N THR A 47 13.31 -7.60 19.37
CA THR A 47 12.32 -6.80 18.68
C THR A 47 10.98 -7.53 18.66
N GLN A 48 9.95 -6.86 19.17
CA GLN A 48 8.57 -7.32 19.13
C GLN A 48 7.70 -6.32 18.41
N TYR A 49 6.62 -6.80 17.81
CA TYR A 49 5.66 -5.98 17.09
C TYR A 49 4.30 -6.10 17.76
N ALA A 50 3.76 -4.96 18.18
CA ALA A 50 2.40 -4.87 18.66
C ALA A 50 1.49 -4.44 17.51
N PHE A 51 0.47 -5.23 17.21
CA PHE A 51 -0.55 -4.89 16.21
C PHE A 51 -1.33 -3.64 16.64
N ILE A 52 -1.53 -2.72 15.71
CA ILE A 52 -2.34 -1.52 15.90
C ILE A 52 -3.67 -1.68 15.17
N ASN A 53 -3.62 -1.82 13.86
CA ASN A 53 -4.78 -1.99 13.02
C ASN A 53 -4.41 -2.65 11.68
N ALA A 54 -5.42 -3.08 10.96
CA ALA A 54 -5.29 -3.54 9.59
C ALA A 54 -6.44 -3.03 8.74
N THR A 55 -6.17 -2.82 7.46
CA THR A 55 -7.17 -2.42 6.49
C THR A 55 -7.00 -3.17 5.19
N PRO A 56 -8.09 -3.57 4.54
CA PRO A 56 -8.01 -4.15 3.20
C PRO A 56 -7.49 -3.13 2.19
N VAL A 57 -6.59 -3.55 1.32
CA VAL A 57 -6.13 -2.74 0.17
C VAL A 57 -6.97 -3.06 -1.04
N THR A 58 -7.26 -4.35 -1.28
CA THR A 58 -8.17 -4.81 -2.32
C THR A 58 -9.05 -5.95 -1.80
N THR A 59 -10.27 -6.07 -2.27
CA THR A 59 -11.26 -6.91 -1.64
C THR A 59 -12.05 -7.83 -2.57
N LYS A 60 -12.17 -7.56 -3.87
CA LYS A 60 -13.05 -8.33 -4.75
C LYS A 60 -12.40 -8.61 -6.09
N ARG A 61 -12.55 -9.87 -6.54
CA ARG A 61 -11.99 -10.37 -7.79
C ARG A 61 -12.50 -9.64 -9.03
N ASP A 62 -13.76 -9.35 -9.08
CA ASP A 62 -14.42 -8.74 -10.24
C ASP A 62 -14.03 -7.27 -10.45
N ARG A 63 -13.72 -6.54 -9.37
CA ARG A 63 -13.26 -5.16 -9.46
C ARG A 63 -11.85 -5.04 -10.04
N ILE A 64 -11.02 -6.02 -9.81
CA ILE A 64 -9.64 -6.06 -10.29
C ILE A 64 -9.57 -6.03 -11.82
N LEU A 65 -10.60 -6.50 -12.51
CA LEU A 65 -10.63 -6.61 -13.96
C LEU A 65 -11.06 -5.33 -14.68
N LEU A 66 -11.64 -4.38 -13.96
CA LEU A 66 -12.30 -3.22 -14.54
C LEU A 66 -11.59 -1.89 -14.28
N ASP A 67 -10.61 -1.90 -13.37
CA ASP A 67 -10.01 -0.65 -12.92
C ASP A 67 -8.80 -0.28 -13.80
N ASP A 68 -8.89 0.89 -14.38
CA ASP A 68 -7.80 1.54 -15.10
C ASP A 68 -6.73 2.03 -14.12
N ILE A 69 -5.47 1.99 -14.54
CA ILE A 69 -4.33 2.44 -13.73
C ILE A 69 -4.49 3.88 -13.25
N THR A 70 -4.98 4.77 -14.08
CA THR A 70 -5.17 6.18 -13.71
C THR A 70 -6.29 6.35 -12.69
N GLU A 71 -7.36 5.59 -12.80
CA GLU A 71 -8.46 5.59 -11.83
C GLU A 71 -8.00 5.03 -10.48
N LEU A 72 -7.21 3.96 -10.49
CA LEU A 72 -6.66 3.37 -9.27
C LEU A 72 -5.73 4.35 -8.55
N ILE A 73 -4.82 5.00 -9.27
CA ILE A 73 -3.92 6.00 -8.69
C ILE A 73 -4.73 7.17 -8.12
N HIS A 74 -5.64 7.71 -8.89
CA HIS A 74 -6.46 8.85 -8.46
C HIS A 74 -7.26 8.52 -7.20
N SER A 75 -7.91 7.36 -7.17
CA SER A 75 -8.67 6.90 -6.00
C SER A 75 -7.78 6.73 -4.77
N SER A 76 -6.60 6.16 -4.93
CA SER A 76 -5.66 5.98 -3.83
C SER A 76 -5.18 7.32 -3.25
N LEU A 77 -4.86 8.27 -4.12
CA LEU A 77 -4.44 9.62 -3.69
C LEU A 77 -5.57 10.36 -2.99
N LYS A 78 -6.77 10.29 -3.54
CA LYS A 78 -7.96 10.92 -2.95
C LYS A 78 -8.27 10.36 -1.55
N LEU A 79 -8.11 9.06 -1.37
CA LEU A 79 -8.38 8.40 -0.10
C LEU A 79 -7.22 8.53 0.90
N SER A 80 -6.06 9.01 0.47
CA SER A 80 -4.87 9.07 1.33
C SER A 80 -5.05 9.91 2.59
N ASP A 81 -5.84 10.96 2.53
CA ASP A 81 -6.11 11.80 3.70
C ASP A 81 -6.89 11.04 4.78
N PHE A 82 -7.81 10.17 4.38
CA PHE A 82 -8.55 9.30 5.32
C PHE A 82 -7.66 8.22 5.91
N GLN A 83 -6.67 7.77 5.15
CA GLN A 83 -5.71 6.76 5.61
C GLN A 83 -4.71 7.32 6.63
N GLN A 84 -4.58 8.64 6.76
CA GLN A 84 -3.69 9.25 7.75
C GLN A 84 -4.11 8.92 9.18
N ASP A 85 -5.38 8.70 9.46
CA ASP A 85 -5.85 8.23 10.76
C ASP A 85 -5.25 6.86 11.14
N LEU A 86 -4.84 6.09 10.15
CA LEU A 86 -4.15 4.80 10.32
C LEU A 86 -2.63 4.95 10.38
N ASN A 87 -2.13 6.16 10.22
CA ASN A 87 -0.70 6.46 10.27
C ASN A 87 -0.35 7.13 11.60
N PRO A 88 0.27 6.40 12.54
CA PRO A 88 0.58 6.96 13.86
C PRO A 88 1.59 8.11 13.83
N ASP A 89 2.33 8.26 12.73
CA ASP A 89 3.33 9.33 12.55
C ASP A 89 2.76 10.58 11.88
N TYR A 90 1.48 10.56 11.50
CA TYR A 90 0.85 11.75 10.91
C TYR A 90 0.63 12.83 12.00
N PRO A 91 0.86 14.11 11.72
CA PRO A 91 1.21 14.71 10.42
C PRO A 91 2.73 14.81 10.14
N SER A 92 3.59 14.33 11.03
CA SER A 92 5.04 14.42 10.85
C SER A 92 5.55 13.65 9.62
N LYS A 93 4.83 12.58 9.25
CA LYS A 93 5.13 11.78 8.05
C LYS A 93 3.85 11.45 7.30
N ARG A 94 3.91 11.58 6.00
CA ARG A 94 2.80 11.26 5.10
C ARG A 94 3.04 9.95 4.38
N PHE A 95 2.44 8.90 4.90
CA PHE A 95 2.45 7.59 4.28
C PHE A 95 1.32 7.47 3.26
N VAL A 96 1.66 7.17 2.01
CA VAL A 96 0.70 7.00 0.92
C VAL A 96 0.99 5.70 0.21
N TYR A 97 -0.03 4.96 -0.11
CA TYR A 97 0.09 3.71 -0.85
C TYR A 97 -1.12 3.46 -1.74
N GLY A 98 -0.93 2.60 -2.71
CA GLY A 98 -1.97 2.14 -3.59
C GLY A 98 -1.52 0.91 -4.38
N TYR A 99 -2.38 0.47 -5.27
CA TYR A 99 -2.08 -0.68 -6.13
C TYR A 99 -2.46 -0.41 -7.58
N ALA A 100 -1.88 -1.18 -8.46
CA ALA A 100 -2.20 -1.20 -9.88
C ALA A 100 -2.00 -2.60 -10.44
N HIS A 101 -2.57 -2.89 -11.60
CA HIS A 101 -2.39 -4.17 -12.30
C HIS A 101 -1.43 -4.06 -13.47
N ASP A 102 -1.07 -2.85 -13.84
CA ASP A 102 -0.22 -2.57 -14.99
C ASP A 102 1.20 -2.22 -14.55
N LYS A 103 2.19 -2.78 -15.24
CA LYS A 103 3.61 -2.53 -14.98
C LYS A 103 4.04 -1.08 -15.20
N GLU A 104 3.23 -0.31 -15.91
CA GLU A 104 3.43 1.12 -16.14
C GLU A 104 3.50 1.90 -14.82
N ILE A 105 3.01 1.30 -13.73
CA ILE A 105 3.12 1.88 -12.38
C ILE A 105 4.57 2.13 -11.94
N TYR A 106 5.55 1.45 -12.53
CA TYR A 106 6.95 1.73 -12.25
C TYR A 106 7.39 3.13 -12.70
N SER A 107 6.64 3.77 -13.58
CA SER A 107 6.88 5.15 -14.01
C SER A 107 6.14 6.19 -13.16
N LEU A 108 5.39 5.77 -12.15
CA LEU A 108 4.61 6.67 -11.30
C LEU A 108 5.48 7.73 -10.67
N GLU A 109 5.04 8.97 -10.76
CA GLU A 109 5.53 10.08 -9.95
C GLU A 109 4.32 10.81 -9.34
N VAL A 110 4.39 11.09 -8.05
CA VAL A 110 3.40 11.92 -7.33
C VAL A 110 4.11 13.16 -6.82
N GLU A 111 3.61 14.33 -7.17
CA GLU A 111 4.27 15.61 -6.85
C GLU A 111 5.74 15.64 -7.30
N GLY A 112 6.04 15.01 -8.45
CA GLY A 112 7.40 14.89 -8.97
C GLY A 112 8.32 13.94 -8.22
N GLN A 113 7.80 13.15 -7.29
CA GLN A 113 8.55 12.21 -6.48
C GLN A 113 8.23 10.77 -6.89
N LYS A 114 9.25 9.94 -7.00
CA LYS A 114 9.08 8.51 -7.26
C LYS A 114 8.67 7.76 -5.99
N PRO A 115 7.89 6.68 -6.11
CA PRO A 115 7.62 5.82 -4.97
C PRO A 115 8.90 5.31 -4.30
N ASP A 116 8.84 5.13 -2.99
CA ASP A 116 9.94 4.46 -2.25
C ASP A 116 10.06 2.99 -2.64
N GLY A 117 9.00 2.39 -3.10
CA GLY A 117 9.02 1.05 -3.65
C GLY A 117 7.76 0.70 -4.42
N VAL A 118 7.92 -0.29 -5.29
CA VAL A 118 6.85 -0.99 -5.98
C VAL A 118 7.06 -2.49 -5.75
N ILE A 119 6.08 -3.16 -5.19
CA ILE A 119 6.16 -4.57 -4.82
C ILE A 119 5.20 -5.37 -5.68
N GLU A 120 5.72 -6.41 -6.35
CA GLU A 120 4.89 -7.35 -7.09
C GLU A 120 4.29 -8.39 -6.15
N ILE A 121 2.98 -8.56 -6.23
CA ILE A 121 2.24 -9.54 -5.45
C ILE A 121 1.25 -10.26 -6.37
N ASN A 122 1.21 -11.60 -6.27
CA ASN A 122 0.20 -12.38 -6.97
C ASN A 122 -1.08 -12.43 -6.14
N VAL A 123 -2.16 -11.91 -6.72
CA VAL A 123 -3.50 -11.96 -6.16
C VAL A 123 -4.46 -12.43 -7.26
N TYR A 124 -5.26 -13.44 -7.01
CA TYR A 124 -6.17 -14.04 -7.99
C TYR A 124 -5.47 -14.48 -9.29
N ASP A 125 -4.31 -15.12 -9.17
CA ASP A 125 -3.48 -15.54 -10.31
C ASP A 125 -3.03 -14.41 -11.24
N ARG A 126 -3.10 -13.18 -10.77
CA ARG A 126 -2.64 -11.98 -11.47
C ARG A 126 -1.56 -11.27 -10.68
N VAL A 127 -0.67 -10.63 -11.41
CA VAL A 127 0.32 -9.74 -10.80
C VAL A 127 -0.38 -8.45 -10.42
N MET A 128 -0.20 -8.05 -9.18
CA MET A 128 -0.59 -6.75 -8.67
C MET A 128 0.65 -6.02 -8.20
N TYR A 129 0.72 -4.75 -8.47
CA TYR A 129 1.82 -3.88 -8.08
C TYR A 129 1.36 -2.99 -6.95
N LEU A 130 1.95 -3.15 -5.78
CA LEU A 130 1.75 -2.28 -4.62
C LEU A 130 2.83 -1.21 -4.63
N TRP A 131 2.42 0.05 -4.72
CA TRP A 131 3.33 1.19 -4.65
C TRP A 131 3.12 1.95 -3.35
N TYR A 132 4.17 2.60 -2.86
CA TYR A 132 4.10 3.33 -1.60
C TYR A 132 5.14 4.44 -1.49
N TYR A 133 4.78 5.43 -0.68
CA TYR A 133 5.64 6.51 -0.19
C TYR A 133 5.65 6.46 1.33
N ASN A 134 6.83 6.38 1.93
CA ASN A 134 6.95 6.41 3.39
C ASN A 134 6.65 7.80 3.96
N ASP A 135 7.02 8.83 3.21
CA ASP A 135 6.80 10.23 3.59
C ASP A 135 6.72 11.09 2.34
N LEU A 136 5.56 11.14 1.72
CA LEU A 136 5.34 11.98 0.55
C LEU A 136 5.43 13.45 0.94
N GLN A 137 6.34 14.18 0.32
CA GLN A 137 6.56 15.60 0.57
C GLN A 137 5.55 16.43 -0.20
N SER A 138 4.47 16.80 0.45
CA SER A 138 3.46 17.72 -0.08
C SER A 138 2.53 18.20 1.02
N ASN A 139 2.15 19.46 0.96
CA ASN A 139 1.13 20.05 1.85
C ASN A 139 -0.28 19.98 1.25
N LYS A 140 -0.41 19.48 0.02
CA LYS A 140 -1.70 19.41 -0.67
C LYS A 140 -2.58 18.32 -0.08
N ARG A 141 -3.88 18.53 -0.14
CA ARG A 141 -4.86 17.48 0.13
C ARG A 141 -4.70 16.34 -0.88
N GLY A 142 -5.11 15.13 -0.50
CA GLY A 142 -4.99 13.95 -1.35
C GLY A 142 -5.66 14.09 -2.70
N ASP A 143 -6.84 14.74 -2.74
CA ASP A 143 -7.58 15.02 -3.98
C ASP A 143 -6.93 16.10 -4.86
N CYS A 144 -5.97 16.84 -4.34
CA CYS A 144 -5.22 17.89 -5.04
C CYS A 144 -3.80 17.46 -5.45
N LEU A 145 -3.39 16.25 -5.10
CA LEU A 145 -2.08 15.74 -5.49
C LEU A 145 -2.00 15.53 -7.00
N SER A 146 -0.93 16.02 -7.60
CA SER A 146 -0.63 15.76 -9.00
C SER A 146 0.15 14.47 -9.16
N TYR A 147 -0.09 13.75 -10.24
CA TYR A 147 0.67 12.56 -10.56
C TYR A 147 0.86 12.40 -12.07
N SER A 148 1.86 11.65 -12.44
CA SER A 148 2.10 11.22 -13.81
C SER A 148 2.45 9.73 -13.85
N VAL A 149 2.04 9.07 -14.90
CA VAL A 149 2.36 7.69 -15.20
C VAL A 149 2.40 7.53 -16.72
N ASP A 150 3.38 6.77 -17.22
CA ASP A 150 3.52 6.53 -18.65
C ASP A 150 2.55 5.42 -19.09
N VAL A 151 1.42 5.82 -19.63
CA VAL A 151 0.44 4.87 -20.16
C VAL A 151 0.65 4.74 -21.67
N PRO A 152 0.77 3.52 -22.23
CA PRO A 152 0.84 3.31 -23.66
C PRO A 152 -0.41 3.86 -24.35
N LYS A 153 -0.18 4.57 -25.41
CA LYS A 153 -1.28 5.09 -26.25
C LYS A 153 -1.87 3.97 -27.13
#